data_15906f0b36b0819ca37cb7ccc891d4cd
#
_entry.id   15906f0b36b0819ca37cb7ccc891d4cd
#
_cell.length_a   1.000
_cell.length_b   1.000
_cell.length_c   1.000
_cell.angle_alpha   90.00
_cell.angle_beta   90.00
_cell.angle_gamma   90.00
#
_symmetry.space_group_name_H-M   'P 1'
#
loop_
_entity.id
_entity.type
_entity.pdbx_description
1 polymer ?
#
loop_
_entity_poly.entity_id
_entity_poly.type
_entity_poly.pdbx_seq_one_letter_code
_entity_poly.pdbx_strand_id
1 'polypeptide(L)'
;MNTRLRIAALVTLLMTGAAQAAEFIDVYRDPNCGCCEEWIKYLEANDFSVRDHVEPNMSEVKQRLGVAPHLASCHTAMIGGKFVEGHVPVAQILDLKN
;
A
#
# COMPACT_ATOMS: atom_id res chain seq x y z
N MET A 1 -32.94 -30.64 -28.34
CA MET A 1 -32.04 -30.78 -28.45
C MET A 1 -30.94 -29.93 -28.25
N ASN A 2 -30.71 -29.03 -28.73
CA ASN A 2 -29.65 -28.19 -28.63
C ASN A 2 -29.73 -27.27 -27.53
N THR A 3 -30.64 -27.34 -26.76
CA THR A 3 -30.75 -26.40 -25.72
C THR A 3 -29.63 -26.48 -24.77
N ARG A 4 -29.06 -27.58 -24.60
CA ARG A 4 -28.04 -27.65 -23.64
C ARG A 4 -26.87 -26.83 -23.95
N LEU A 5 -26.65 -26.44 -25.06
CA LEU A 5 -25.52 -25.69 -25.38
C LEU A 5 -25.40 -24.37 -24.80
N ARG A 6 -26.41 -23.67 -24.63
CA ARG A 6 -26.27 -22.38 -24.18
C ARG A 6 -25.86 -22.27 -22.81
N ILE A 7 -25.97 -23.20 -22.05
CA ILE A 7 -25.65 -23.09 -20.67
C ILE A 7 -24.22 -22.82 -20.42
N ALA A 8 -23.38 -23.34 -21.22
CA ALA A 8 -21.98 -23.18 -20.98
C ALA A 8 -21.50 -21.76 -21.07
N ALA A 9 -22.13 -20.99 -21.82
CA ALA A 9 -21.67 -19.65 -22.04
C ALA A 9 -21.76 -18.79 -20.82
N LEU A 10 -22.64 -19.09 -19.95
CA LEU A 10 -22.78 -18.26 -18.81
C LEU A 10 -21.66 -18.29 -17.86
N VAL A 11 -21.06 -19.36 -17.75
CA VAL A 11 -20.03 -19.49 -16.77
C VAL A 11 -18.86 -18.56 -16.98
N THR A 12 -18.57 -18.29 -18.20
CA THR A 12 -17.43 -17.48 -18.48
C THR A 12 -17.53 -16.13 -17.93
N LEU A 13 -18.69 -15.61 -17.84
CA LEU A 13 -18.83 -14.27 -17.40
C LEU A 13 -18.39 -14.06 -16.00
N LEU A 14 -18.48 -15.05 -15.20
CA LEU A 14 -18.16 -14.87 -13.83
C LEU A 14 -16.73 -14.60 -13.57
N MET A 15 -15.91 -14.96 -14.48
CA MET A 15 -14.52 -14.80 -14.23
C MET A 15 -14.05 -13.41 -14.37
N THR A 16 -14.75 -12.65 -15.11
CA THR A 16 -14.27 -11.33 -15.38
C THR A 16 -14.29 -10.46 -14.19
N GLY A 17 -14.95 -10.84 -13.20
CA GLY A 17 -14.99 -9.95 -12.09
C GLY A 17 -13.80 -9.97 -11.22
N ALA A 18 -12.82 -10.64 -11.60
CA ALA A 18 -11.68 -10.76 -10.78
C ALA A 18 -11.22 -9.42 -10.43
N ALA A 19 -11.58 -8.98 -9.32
CA ALA A 19 -11.25 -7.68 -8.89
C ALA A 19 -9.78 -7.56 -8.70
N GLN A 20 -9.29 -6.40 -8.92
CA GLN A 20 -7.95 -6.12 -8.62
C GLN A 20 -7.86 -5.93 -7.16
N ALA A 21 -7.01 -6.59 -6.49
CA ALA A 21 -6.77 -6.41 -5.08
C ALA A 21 -6.19 -5.03 -4.87
N ALA A 22 -6.60 -4.35 -3.85
CA ALA A 22 -6.05 -3.06 -3.51
C ALA A 22 -4.57 -3.26 -3.17
N GLU A 23 -3.77 -2.30 -3.56
CA GLU A 23 -2.36 -2.35 -3.25
C GLU A 23 -2.16 -1.98 -1.79
N PHE A 24 -1.49 -2.83 -1.04
CA PHE A 24 -1.24 -2.56 0.37
C PHE A 24 0.08 -1.85 0.58
N ILE A 25 0.07 -0.89 1.48
CA ILE A 25 1.29 -0.23 1.89
C ILE A 25 1.31 -0.21 3.43
N ASP A 26 2.40 -0.62 4.01
CA ASP A 26 2.56 -0.63 5.46
C ASP A 26 3.25 0.66 5.87
N VAL A 27 2.61 1.46 6.71
CA VAL A 27 3.16 2.72 7.17
C VAL A 27 3.49 2.60 8.66
N TYR A 28 4.75 2.80 9.01
CA TYR A 28 5.21 2.75 10.39
C TYR A 28 5.45 4.18 10.83
N ARG A 29 4.82 4.62 11.89
CA ARG A 29 4.88 6.01 12.30
C ARG A 29 4.86 6.21 13.80
N ASP A 30 5.35 7.37 14.21
CA ASP A 30 5.30 7.79 15.60
C ASP A 30 3.85 8.09 16.00
N PRO A 31 3.44 7.73 17.21
CA PRO A 31 2.07 7.96 17.66
C PRO A 31 1.63 9.42 17.65
N ASN A 32 2.57 10.35 17.74
CA ASN A 32 2.23 11.75 17.78
C ASN A 32 2.50 12.50 16.48
N CYS A 33 2.50 11.81 15.37
CA CYS A 33 2.82 12.41 14.08
C CYS A 33 1.55 12.77 13.30
N GLY A 34 1.12 14.01 13.43
CA GLY A 34 -0.08 14.45 12.71
C GLY A 34 0.11 14.48 11.21
N CYS A 35 1.30 14.86 10.73
CA CYS A 35 1.56 14.89 9.31
C CYS A 35 1.60 13.49 8.72
N CYS A 36 1.93 12.47 9.50
CA CYS A 36 1.88 11.10 9.05
C CYS A 36 0.43 10.68 8.79
N GLU A 37 -0.49 11.11 9.63
CA GLU A 37 -1.89 10.78 9.45
C GLU A 37 -2.43 11.42 8.19
N GLU A 38 -2.02 12.63 7.88
CA GLU A 38 -2.45 13.30 6.66
C GLU A 38 -1.92 12.61 5.42
N TRP A 39 -0.70 12.13 5.47
CA TRP A 39 -0.13 11.40 4.35
C TRP A 39 -0.85 10.07 4.12
N ILE A 40 -1.24 9.40 5.21
CA ILE A 40 -2.01 8.17 5.10
C ILE A 40 -3.35 8.43 4.40
N LYS A 41 -4.02 9.53 4.76
CA LYS A 41 -5.27 9.88 4.11
C LYS A 41 -5.06 10.14 2.62
N TYR A 42 -3.96 10.77 2.29
CA TYR A 42 -3.61 11.03 0.91
C TYR A 42 -3.42 9.71 0.13
N LEU A 43 -2.74 8.73 0.73
CA LEU A 43 -2.56 7.44 0.09
C LEU A 43 -3.90 6.74 -0.11
N GLU A 44 -4.74 6.77 0.89
CA GLU A 44 -6.06 6.13 0.81
C GLU A 44 -6.93 6.77 -0.25
N ALA A 45 -6.83 8.09 -0.41
CA ALA A 45 -7.57 8.79 -1.44
C ALA A 45 -7.06 8.44 -2.85
N ASN A 46 -5.89 7.85 -2.94
CA ASN A 46 -5.30 7.43 -4.21
C ASN A 46 -5.28 5.90 -4.34
N ASP A 47 -6.26 5.27 -3.72
CA ASP A 47 -6.53 3.84 -3.87
C ASP A 47 -5.52 2.88 -3.27
N PHE A 48 -4.74 3.35 -2.32
CA PHE A 48 -3.90 2.43 -1.56
C PHE A 48 -4.64 1.97 -0.32
N SER A 49 -4.46 0.72 0.04
CA SER A 49 -4.93 0.23 1.33
C SER A 49 -3.78 0.33 2.30
N VAL A 50 -3.94 1.13 3.33
CA VAL A 50 -2.86 1.38 4.28
C VAL A 50 -3.02 0.52 5.53
N ARG A 51 -1.94 -0.13 5.91
CA ARG A 51 -1.86 -0.77 7.21
C ARG A 51 -1.02 0.16 8.09
N ASP A 52 -1.68 0.79 9.05
CA ASP A 52 -1.08 1.83 9.89
C ASP A 52 -0.49 1.19 11.14
N HIS A 53 0.82 1.26 11.26
CA HIS A 53 1.55 0.69 12.39
C HIS A 53 2.08 1.81 13.26
N VAL A 54 1.41 2.04 14.38
CA VAL A 54 1.84 3.06 15.33
C VAL A 54 2.94 2.47 16.19
N GLU A 55 4.11 3.07 16.16
CA GLU A 55 5.29 2.54 16.83
C GLU A 55 5.90 3.55 17.77
N PRO A 56 6.03 3.24 19.03
CA PRO A 56 6.61 4.20 19.97
C PRO A 56 8.13 4.36 19.79
N ASN A 57 8.78 3.43 19.16
CA ASN A 57 10.23 3.53 18.94
C ASN A 57 10.56 3.43 17.45
N MET A 58 10.40 4.52 16.75
CA MET A 58 10.66 4.56 15.31
C MET A 58 12.13 4.37 14.96
N SER A 59 13.05 4.74 15.84
CA SER A 59 14.48 4.50 15.57
C SER A 59 14.76 3.02 15.37
N GLU A 60 14.19 2.20 16.22
CA GLU A 60 14.38 0.76 16.11
C GLU A 60 13.74 0.21 14.86
N VAL A 61 12.55 0.70 14.53
CA VAL A 61 11.83 0.28 13.33
C VAL A 61 12.67 0.60 12.09
N LYS A 62 13.21 1.80 12.03
CA LYS A 62 14.01 2.23 10.88
C LYS A 62 15.26 1.38 10.74
N GLN A 63 15.91 1.05 11.82
CA GLN A 63 17.05 0.17 11.77
C GLN A 63 16.68 -1.19 11.23
N ARG A 64 15.58 -1.74 11.71
CA ARG A 64 15.11 -3.05 11.29
C ARG A 64 14.75 -3.06 9.80
N LEU A 65 14.21 -1.97 9.29
CA LEU A 65 13.82 -1.86 7.89
C LEU A 65 14.94 -1.41 6.96
N GLY A 66 16.08 -1.11 7.52
CA GLY A 66 17.25 -0.75 6.70
C GLY A 66 17.31 0.71 6.26
N VAL A 67 16.64 1.60 6.96
CA VAL A 67 16.64 3.02 6.61
C VAL A 67 17.89 3.67 7.16
N ALA A 68 18.69 4.30 6.31
CA ALA A 68 19.90 4.98 6.73
C ALA A 68 19.52 6.22 7.57
N PRO A 69 20.27 6.50 8.64
CA PRO A 69 19.93 7.62 9.53
C PRO A 69 19.77 8.96 8.84
N HIS A 70 20.57 9.23 7.82
CA HIS A 70 20.50 10.51 7.14
C HIS A 70 19.26 10.66 6.24
N LEU A 71 18.54 9.58 6.03
CA LEU A 71 17.32 9.62 5.25
C LEU A 71 16.07 9.61 6.15
N ALA A 72 16.26 9.50 7.44
CA ALA A 72 15.14 9.29 8.36
C ALA A 72 14.18 10.47 8.41
N SER A 73 12.89 10.15 8.46
CA SER A 73 11.83 11.14 8.60
C SER A 73 10.88 10.67 9.70
N CYS A 74 9.68 11.25 9.81
CA CYS A 74 8.72 10.89 10.86
C CYS A 74 8.10 9.53 10.63
N HIS A 75 8.14 8.99 9.44
CA HIS A 75 7.53 7.70 9.15
C HIS A 75 8.30 6.97 8.06
N THR A 76 8.10 5.67 8.00
CA THR A 76 8.66 4.81 6.98
C THR A 76 7.55 3.93 6.45
N ALA A 77 7.42 3.83 5.15
CA ALA A 77 6.43 2.96 4.53
C ALA A 77 7.13 1.85 3.76
N MET A 78 6.49 0.70 3.71
CA MET A 78 6.99 -0.43 2.93
C MET A 78 5.95 -0.83 1.90
N ILE A 79 6.38 -0.96 0.65
CA ILE A 79 5.53 -1.43 -0.41
C ILE A 79 6.35 -2.33 -1.32
N GLY A 80 5.89 -3.56 -1.49
CA GLY A 80 6.57 -4.51 -2.34
C GLY A 80 8.03 -4.75 -1.99
N GLY A 81 8.37 -4.74 -0.71
CA GLY A 81 9.73 -4.97 -0.25
C GLY A 81 10.66 -3.77 -0.34
N LYS A 82 10.15 -2.63 -0.76
CA LYS A 82 10.94 -1.40 -0.84
C LYS A 82 10.43 -0.40 0.18
N PHE A 83 11.29 0.48 0.68
CA PHE A 83 10.83 1.47 1.65
C PHE A 83 10.70 2.85 1.01
N VAL A 84 9.82 3.66 1.62
CA VAL A 84 9.56 5.03 1.21
C VAL A 84 9.65 5.89 2.46
N GLU A 85 10.48 6.91 2.43
CA GLU A 85 10.66 7.82 3.56
C GLU A 85 10.04 9.18 3.27
N GLY A 86 9.27 9.71 4.21
CA GLY A 86 8.70 11.03 4.09
C GLY A 86 7.43 11.06 3.26
N HIS A 87 6.99 12.26 2.92
CA HIS A 87 5.73 12.47 2.21
C HIS A 87 5.94 12.34 0.70
N VAL A 88 6.17 11.15 0.24
CA VAL A 88 6.45 10.89 -1.17
C VAL A 88 5.16 10.89 -1.98
N PRO A 89 5.12 11.60 -3.10
CA PRO A 89 3.92 11.63 -3.95
C PRO A 89 3.60 10.27 -4.55
N VAL A 90 2.33 10.01 -4.78
CA VAL A 90 1.88 8.74 -5.32
C VAL A 90 2.53 8.41 -6.66
N ALA A 91 2.77 9.40 -7.50
CA ALA A 91 3.41 9.16 -8.79
C ALA A 91 4.78 8.49 -8.63
N GLN A 92 5.54 8.91 -7.62
CA GLN A 92 6.85 8.34 -7.37
C GLN A 92 6.77 6.97 -6.74
N ILE A 93 5.73 6.73 -5.94
CA ILE A 93 5.51 5.41 -5.37
C ILE A 93 5.19 4.42 -6.48
N LEU A 94 4.40 4.83 -7.46
CA LEU A 94 4.07 3.98 -8.59
C LEU A 94 5.31 3.65 -9.42
N ASP A 95 6.20 4.62 -9.58
CA ASP A 95 7.46 4.37 -10.28
C ASP A 95 8.31 3.34 -9.55
N LEU A 96 8.29 3.37 -8.25
CA LEU A 96 9.06 2.44 -7.44
C LEU A 96 8.57 1.01 -7.61
N LYS A 97 7.30 0.82 -7.87
CA LYS A 97 6.72 -0.51 -8.05
C LYS A 97 7.11 -1.12 -9.39
N ASN A 98 7.36 -0.32 -10.35
CA ASN A 98 7.75 -0.78 -11.66
C ASN A 98 9.26 -0.92 -11.76
#